data_2c4cc0b385537d77da907ce8f66a1bf8
#
_entry.id   2c4cc0b385537d77da907ce8f66a1bf8
#
_cell.length_a   1.000
_cell.length_b   1.000
_cell.length_c   1.000
_cell.angle_alpha   90.00
_cell.angle_beta   90.00
_cell.angle_gamma   90.00
#
_symmetry.space_group_name_H-M   'P 1'
#
loop_
_entity.id
_entity.type
_entity.pdbx_description
1 polymer ?
#
loop_
_entity_poly.entity_id
_entity_poly.type
_entity_poly.pdbx_seq_one_letter_code
_entity_poly.pdbx_strand_id
1 'polypeptide(L)'
;GRTATAQLADVVAAPSLPERFLRDTPVGLPEVSELQAVRHYTQLSRKNFSIDTNFYPLGSCTMKYNPRACHSIALMEGFAGRHPYAPESLSQGYLACMYDLQEILADVTGMKGGVSLAPMAGAQGEFAGVAMIMAYHKARGDLERKEIIVPDAAHGTNPATAVMCGCTVREIPTNSEGDIDVEALKAVLGPKTAGIMLTNPSTIGVFERRIVEIANLVHEAGGLLYDDGANLNAI
;
A
#
# COMPACT_ATOMS: atom_id res chain seq x y z
N GLY A 1 -14.28 34.22 -24.22
CA GLY A 1 -15.50 34.15 -23.50
C GLY A 1 -15.26 33.92 -22.00
N ARG A 2 -15.38 34.97 -21.23
CA ARG A 2 -15.33 34.91 -19.77
C ARG A 2 -16.71 34.58 -19.26
N THR A 3 -16.85 33.53 -18.49
CA THR A 3 -18.03 33.35 -17.66
C THR A 3 -17.85 34.14 -16.40
N ALA A 4 -18.83 34.95 -16.03
CA ALA A 4 -18.91 35.48 -14.68
C ALA A 4 -19.08 34.29 -13.73
N THR A 5 -18.01 33.90 -13.09
CA THR A 5 -18.10 33.02 -11.93
C THR A 5 -18.79 33.79 -10.81
N ALA A 6 -19.52 33.09 -9.94
CA ALA A 6 -20.03 33.67 -8.73
C ALA A 6 -18.92 34.51 -8.08
N GLN A 7 -19.22 35.76 -7.78
CA GLN A 7 -18.30 36.58 -7.00
C GLN A 7 -18.00 35.81 -5.72
N LEU A 8 -16.77 35.38 -5.59
CA LEU A 8 -16.30 34.89 -4.30
C LEU A 8 -16.55 36.07 -3.31
N ALA A 9 -17.25 35.76 -2.23
CA ALA A 9 -17.40 36.69 -1.12
C ALA A 9 -16.03 37.32 -0.82
N ASP A 10 -16.00 38.64 -0.58
CA ASP A 10 -14.77 39.38 -0.36
C ASP A 10 -13.80 38.56 0.50
N VAL A 11 -12.74 38.10 -0.13
CA VAL A 11 -11.67 37.46 0.60
C VAL A 11 -11.21 38.46 1.63
N VAL A 12 -11.33 38.14 2.90
CA VAL A 12 -10.76 38.91 3.97
C VAL A 12 -9.36 39.30 3.55
N ALA A 13 -9.07 40.59 3.45
CA ALA A 13 -7.79 41.09 2.98
C ALA A 13 -6.69 40.32 3.71
N ALA A 14 -5.92 39.54 2.97
CA ALA A 14 -4.79 38.83 3.54
C ALA A 14 -3.93 39.85 4.29
N PRO A 15 -3.41 39.55 5.48
CA PRO A 15 -2.50 40.42 6.15
C PRO A 15 -1.41 40.80 5.15
N SER A 16 -1.11 42.13 5.04
CA SER A 16 -0.16 42.63 4.07
C SER A 16 1.18 41.91 4.24
N LEU A 17 1.49 41.07 3.30
CA LEU A 17 2.80 40.43 3.26
C LEU A 17 3.86 41.51 2.94
N PRO A 18 5.05 41.43 3.56
CA PRO A 18 6.14 42.32 3.18
C PRO A 18 6.40 42.22 1.67
N GLU A 19 6.64 43.34 1.00
CA GLU A 19 6.83 43.43 -0.46
C GLU A 19 7.87 42.45 -0.98
N ARG A 20 8.92 42.18 -0.22
CA ARG A 20 9.96 41.19 -0.58
C ARG A 20 9.43 39.74 -0.80
N PHE A 21 8.22 39.44 -0.34
CA PHE A 21 7.55 38.18 -0.53
C PHE A 21 6.46 38.21 -1.62
N LEU A 22 6.23 39.39 -2.16
CA LEU A 22 5.27 39.54 -3.25
C LEU A 22 5.97 39.37 -4.58
N ARG A 23 5.23 38.86 -5.53
CA ARG A 23 5.70 38.68 -6.89
C ARG A 23 5.61 40.02 -7.63
N ASP A 24 6.69 40.40 -8.34
CA ASP A 24 6.74 41.63 -9.10
C ASP A 24 6.00 41.57 -10.44
N THR A 25 5.77 40.32 -10.92
CA THR A 25 5.13 40.08 -12.22
C THR A 25 3.83 39.29 -12.06
N PRO A 26 2.82 39.54 -12.90
CA PRO A 26 1.61 38.70 -12.94
C PRO A 26 1.92 37.21 -13.15
N VAL A 27 1.08 36.35 -12.63
CA VAL A 27 1.26 34.87 -12.72
C VAL A 27 1.23 34.36 -14.16
N GLY A 28 0.75 35.14 -15.13
CA GLY A 28 0.71 34.75 -16.54
C GLY A 28 -0.20 33.55 -16.83
N LEU A 29 -1.18 33.29 -15.98
CA LEU A 29 -2.18 32.24 -16.25
C LEU A 29 -3.10 32.67 -17.40
N PRO A 30 -3.48 31.76 -18.30
CA PRO A 30 -4.41 32.06 -19.37
C PRO A 30 -5.79 32.43 -18.81
N GLU A 31 -6.39 33.47 -19.37
CA GLU A 31 -7.77 33.83 -19.06
C GLU A 31 -8.71 32.96 -19.91
N VAL A 32 -9.31 31.96 -19.28
CA VAL A 32 -10.20 31.01 -19.92
C VAL A 32 -11.55 30.97 -19.19
N SER A 33 -12.60 30.56 -19.91
CA SER A 33 -13.89 30.28 -19.28
C SER A 33 -13.84 28.96 -18.50
N GLU A 34 -14.75 28.76 -17.56
CA GLU A 34 -14.94 27.51 -16.85
C GLU A 34 -15.06 26.34 -17.84
N LEU A 35 -15.87 26.49 -18.87
CA LEU A 35 -16.05 25.48 -19.92
C LEU A 35 -14.72 25.11 -20.60
N GLN A 36 -13.88 26.08 -20.91
CA GLN A 36 -12.57 25.82 -21.51
C GLN A 36 -11.64 25.10 -20.55
N ALA A 37 -11.61 25.50 -19.28
CA ALA A 37 -10.82 24.86 -18.25
C ALA A 37 -11.26 23.39 -18.04
N VAL A 38 -12.56 23.15 -17.88
CA VAL A 38 -13.09 21.77 -17.69
C VAL A 38 -12.78 20.90 -18.90
N ARG A 39 -13.00 21.40 -20.11
CA ARG A 39 -12.69 20.65 -21.34
C ARG A 39 -11.20 20.33 -21.47
N HIS A 40 -10.35 21.29 -21.14
CA HIS A 40 -8.89 21.11 -21.18
C HIS A 40 -8.46 19.98 -20.23
N TYR A 41 -8.85 20.05 -18.97
CA TYR A 41 -8.45 19.04 -17.99
C TYR A 41 -9.11 17.68 -18.22
N THR A 42 -10.33 17.65 -18.73
CA THR A 42 -10.99 16.39 -19.13
C THR A 42 -10.25 15.72 -20.29
N GLN A 43 -9.84 16.50 -21.30
CA GLN A 43 -9.04 15.97 -22.43
C GLN A 43 -7.66 15.51 -21.96
N LEU A 44 -7.04 16.26 -21.04
CA LEU A 44 -5.73 15.91 -20.48
C LEU A 44 -5.82 14.60 -19.66
N SER A 45 -6.86 14.44 -18.85
CA SER A 45 -7.07 13.23 -18.04
C SER A 45 -7.24 11.98 -18.90
N ARG A 46 -7.85 12.11 -20.09
CA ARG A 46 -8.03 11.00 -21.05
C ARG A 46 -6.72 10.50 -21.68
N LYS A 47 -5.64 11.24 -21.55
CA LYS A 47 -4.30 10.83 -22.02
C LYS A 47 -3.60 9.91 -21.01
N ASN A 48 -4.19 9.71 -19.86
CA ASN A 48 -3.70 8.85 -18.81
C ASN A 48 -4.68 7.69 -18.56
N PHE A 49 -4.20 6.67 -17.88
CA PHE A 49 -5.06 5.56 -17.47
C PHE A 49 -6.03 6.00 -16.38
N SER A 50 -7.22 5.41 -16.41
CA SER A 50 -8.24 5.54 -15.36
C SER A 50 -8.83 4.17 -15.06
N ILE A 51 -8.92 3.84 -13.79
CA ILE A 51 -9.52 2.59 -13.33
C ILE A 51 -11.00 2.46 -13.74
N ASP A 52 -11.67 3.58 -14.01
CA ASP A 52 -13.06 3.58 -14.45
C ASP A 52 -13.22 3.21 -15.92
N THR A 53 -12.17 3.31 -16.72
CA THR A 53 -12.23 3.12 -18.18
C THR A 53 -11.37 1.98 -18.68
N ASN A 54 -10.34 1.58 -17.93
CA ASN A 54 -9.32 0.64 -18.39
C ASN A 54 -8.84 -0.24 -17.24
N PHE A 55 -8.29 -1.42 -17.57
CA PHE A 55 -7.37 -2.09 -16.69
C PHE A 55 -6.17 -1.19 -16.44
N TYR A 56 -5.76 -1.08 -15.19
CA TYR A 56 -4.63 -0.23 -14.81
C TYR A 56 -3.36 -1.06 -14.80
N PRO A 57 -2.32 -0.66 -15.56
CA PRO A 57 -1.04 -1.35 -15.50
C PRO A 57 -0.45 -1.17 -14.11
N LEU A 58 0.08 -2.26 -13.59
CA LEU A 58 0.53 -2.34 -12.22
C LEU A 58 1.91 -1.73 -12.03
N GLY A 59 2.06 -0.85 -11.05
CA GLY A 59 3.32 -0.58 -10.39
C GLY A 59 3.35 -1.31 -9.04
N SER A 60 4.06 -0.78 -8.07
CA SER A 60 4.10 -1.29 -6.69
C SER A 60 2.79 -1.07 -5.91
N CYS A 61 1.85 -0.34 -6.48
CA CYS A 61 0.56 0.00 -5.91
C CYS A 61 -0.55 -0.56 -6.79
N THR A 62 -1.45 -1.32 -6.21
CA THR A 62 -2.58 -1.90 -6.94
C THR A 62 -3.67 -0.86 -7.16
N MET A 63 -3.88 -0.53 -8.41
CA MET A 63 -4.93 0.39 -8.84
C MET A 63 -6.20 -0.41 -9.19
N LYS A 64 -6.83 -1.03 -8.18
CA LYS A 64 -8.08 -1.77 -8.36
C LYS A 64 -9.27 -0.82 -8.39
N TYR A 65 -10.34 -1.28 -9.03
CA TYR A 65 -11.60 -0.56 -9.01
C TYR A 65 -12.12 -0.45 -7.57
N ASN A 66 -12.42 0.77 -7.15
CA ASN A 66 -13.07 1.03 -5.87
C ASN A 66 -14.54 1.38 -6.13
N PRO A 67 -15.51 0.61 -5.61
CA PRO A 67 -16.94 0.86 -5.84
C PRO A 67 -17.33 2.29 -5.45
N ARG A 68 -18.01 3.00 -6.35
CA ARG A 68 -18.37 4.41 -6.15
C ARG A 68 -19.27 4.63 -4.92
N ALA A 69 -20.11 3.65 -4.59
CA ALA A 69 -20.93 3.71 -3.39
C ALA A 69 -20.10 3.84 -2.10
N CYS A 70 -18.90 3.25 -2.06
CA CYS A 70 -18.01 3.34 -0.92
C CYS A 70 -17.58 4.80 -0.63
N HIS A 71 -17.40 5.61 -1.67
CA HIS A 71 -17.10 7.03 -1.51
C HIS A 71 -18.24 7.80 -0.83
N SER A 72 -19.48 7.51 -1.23
CA SER A 72 -20.66 8.16 -0.63
C SER A 72 -20.80 7.80 0.84
N ILE A 73 -20.56 6.55 1.20
CA ILE A 73 -20.60 6.07 2.59
C ILE A 73 -19.46 6.71 3.41
N ALA A 74 -18.24 6.72 2.87
CA ALA A 74 -17.09 7.31 3.56
C ALA A 74 -17.24 8.82 3.83
N LEU A 75 -17.99 9.53 2.98
CA LEU A 75 -18.27 10.96 3.12
C LEU A 75 -19.49 11.27 4.02
N MET A 76 -20.18 10.28 4.54
CA MET A 76 -21.24 10.52 5.52
C MET A 76 -20.67 11.21 6.76
N GLU A 77 -21.38 12.22 7.26
CA GLU A 77 -20.92 13.04 8.38
C GLU A 77 -20.53 12.22 9.62
N GLY A 78 -21.29 11.14 9.90
CA GLY A 78 -21.01 10.24 11.02
C GLY A 78 -19.64 9.53 10.92
N PHE A 79 -19.08 9.40 9.72
CA PHE A 79 -17.74 8.84 9.50
C PHE A 79 -16.69 9.95 9.29
N ALA A 80 -16.92 10.83 8.31
CA ALA A 80 -15.94 11.84 7.90
C ALA A 80 -15.75 12.96 8.93
N GLY A 81 -16.80 13.34 9.65
CA GLY A 81 -16.77 14.43 10.63
C GLY A 81 -16.22 14.04 12.00
N ARG A 82 -15.87 12.76 12.21
CA ARG A 82 -15.41 12.31 13.51
C ARG A 82 -13.92 12.55 13.71
N HIS A 83 -13.58 13.18 14.85
CA HIS A 83 -12.18 13.32 15.22
C HIS A 83 -11.63 12.01 15.82
N PRO A 84 -10.38 11.60 15.48
CA PRO A 84 -9.77 10.36 16.00
C PRO A 84 -9.71 10.27 17.53
N TYR A 85 -9.55 11.39 18.22
CA TYR A 85 -9.52 11.49 19.69
C TYR A 85 -10.90 11.79 20.32
N ALA A 86 -11.99 11.65 19.56
CA ALA A 86 -13.31 11.76 20.17
C ALA A 86 -13.52 10.65 21.21
N PRO A 87 -14.28 10.90 22.30
CA PRO A 87 -14.57 9.88 23.29
C PRO A 87 -15.16 8.61 22.67
N GLU A 88 -14.76 7.45 23.17
CA GLU A 88 -15.21 6.15 22.66
C GLU A 88 -16.74 6.02 22.69
N SER A 89 -17.40 6.60 23.68
CA SER A 89 -18.86 6.61 23.78
C SER A 89 -19.57 7.26 22.60
N LEU A 90 -18.89 8.19 21.90
CA LEU A 90 -19.38 8.84 20.70
C LEU A 90 -18.95 8.12 19.41
N SER A 91 -18.28 6.98 19.53
CA SER A 91 -17.53 6.35 18.45
C SER A 91 -17.92 4.89 18.23
N GLN A 92 -18.90 4.38 18.94
CA GLN A 92 -19.20 2.95 18.98
C GLN A 92 -19.53 2.36 17.59
N GLY A 93 -20.30 3.07 16.75
CA GLY A 93 -20.60 2.61 15.40
C GLY A 93 -19.35 2.54 14.50
N TYR A 94 -18.42 3.50 14.64
CA TYR A 94 -17.15 3.50 13.93
C TYR A 94 -16.25 2.34 14.39
N LEU A 95 -16.16 2.12 15.68
CA LEU A 95 -15.37 1.01 16.25
C LEU A 95 -15.96 -0.35 15.87
N ALA A 96 -17.29 -0.48 15.82
CA ALA A 96 -17.95 -1.69 15.32
C ALA A 96 -17.59 -1.96 13.85
N CYS A 97 -17.62 -0.94 12.98
CA CYS A 97 -17.24 -1.08 11.59
C CYS A 97 -15.77 -1.56 11.45
N MET A 98 -14.85 -1.02 12.26
CA MET A 98 -13.46 -1.46 12.26
C MET A 98 -13.31 -2.90 12.76
N TYR A 99 -14.04 -3.27 13.81
CA TYR A 99 -14.04 -4.63 14.34
C TYR A 99 -14.55 -5.63 13.30
N ASP A 100 -15.69 -5.36 12.68
CA ASP A 100 -16.25 -6.21 11.62
C ASP A 100 -15.28 -6.35 10.45
N LEU A 101 -14.58 -5.27 10.08
CA LEU A 101 -13.56 -5.33 9.03
C LEU A 101 -12.38 -6.24 9.42
N GLN A 102 -11.93 -6.22 10.67
CA GLN A 102 -10.89 -7.13 11.14
C GLN A 102 -11.33 -8.59 11.04
N GLU A 103 -12.55 -8.91 11.46
CA GLU A 103 -13.11 -10.25 11.38
C GLU A 103 -13.26 -10.73 9.93
N ILE A 104 -13.75 -9.86 9.03
CA ILE A 104 -13.88 -10.15 7.60
C ILE A 104 -12.50 -10.42 6.99
N LEU A 105 -11.51 -9.59 7.29
CA LEU A 105 -10.15 -9.78 6.77
C LEU A 105 -9.52 -11.06 7.31
N ALA A 106 -9.69 -11.38 8.58
CA ALA A 106 -9.20 -12.62 9.17
C ALA A 106 -9.80 -13.85 8.48
N ASP A 107 -11.09 -13.80 8.15
CA ASP A 107 -11.79 -14.89 7.47
C ASP A 107 -11.35 -15.04 6.01
N VAL A 108 -11.33 -13.95 5.26
CA VAL A 108 -10.96 -13.94 3.82
C VAL A 108 -9.51 -14.37 3.60
N THR A 109 -8.59 -13.95 4.47
CA THR A 109 -7.16 -14.28 4.34
C THR A 109 -6.76 -15.57 5.05
N GLY A 110 -7.62 -16.13 5.89
CA GLY A 110 -7.29 -17.25 6.75
C GLY A 110 -6.34 -16.90 7.91
N MET A 111 -5.99 -15.63 8.10
CA MET A 111 -5.07 -15.13 9.14
C MET A 111 -5.75 -14.99 10.49
N LYS A 112 -6.09 -16.12 11.11
CA LYS A 112 -6.87 -16.18 12.36
C LYS A 112 -6.09 -15.75 13.62
N GLY A 113 -4.80 -15.49 13.50
CA GLY A 113 -3.96 -15.02 14.61
C GLY A 113 -4.22 -13.58 15.03
N GLY A 114 -4.89 -12.81 14.19
CA GLY A 114 -5.27 -11.41 14.42
C GLY A 114 -5.02 -10.53 13.21
N VAL A 115 -5.77 -9.44 13.15
CA VAL A 115 -5.67 -8.42 12.10
C VAL A 115 -5.46 -7.05 12.75
N SER A 116 -4.51 -6.29 12.25
CA SER A 116 -4.32 -4.89 12.62
C SER A 116 -4.66 -3.98 11.45
N LEU A 117 -5.51 -2.99 11.70
CA LEU A 117 -5.84 -1.91 10.75
C LEU A 117 -4.97 -0.67 10.95
N ALA A 118 -3.94 -0.73 11.82
CA ALA A 118 -3.09 0.41 12.13
C ALA A 118 -2.13 0.83 11.00
N PRO A 119 -1.56 -0.07 10.18
CA PRO A 119 -0.69 0.33 9.08
C PRO A 119 -1.39 1.26 8.10
N MET A 120 -0.74 2.40 7.79
CA MET A 120 -1.32 3.44 6.94
C MET A 120 -1.20 3.14 5.45
N ALA A 121 -0.26 2.29 5.06
CA ALA A 121 0.00 1.88 3.68
C ALA A 121 0.76 0.54 3.66
N GLY A 122 0.90 -0.06 2.46
CA GLY A 122 1.59 -1.33 2.27
C GLY A 122 2.99 -1.36 2.88
N ALA A 123 3.79 -0.32 2.65
CA ALA A 123 5.15 -0.23 3.21
C ALA A 123 5.19 -0.29 4.76
N GLN A 124 4.18 0.26 5.43
CA GLN A 124 4.08 0.15 6.89
C GLN A 124 3.61 -1.24 7.33
N GLY A 125 2.77 -1.89 6.54
CA GLY A 125 2.38 -3.29 6.73
C GLY A 125 3.58 -4.23 6.59
N GLU A 126 4.40 -4.02 5.55
CA GLU A 126 5.65 -4.75 5.35
C GLU A 126 6.60 -4.58 6.54
N PHE A 127 6.80 -3.33 6.97
CA PHE A 127 7.62 -3.04 8.14
C PHE A 127 7.12 -3.76 9.39
N ALA A 128 5.81 -3.75 9.63
CA ALA A 128 5.21 -4.46 10.77
C ALA A 128 5.45 -5.97 10.66
N GLY A 129 5.27 -6.56 9.47
CA GLY A 129 5.50 -7.99 9.23
C GLY A 129 6.94 -8.40 9.47
N VAL A 130 7.91 -7.68 8.90
CA VAL A 130 9.34 -7.99 9.12
C VAL A 130 9.74 -7.74 10.57
N ALA A 131 9.24 -6.68 11.22
CA ALA A 131 9.48 -6.44 12.64
C ALA A 131 8.94 -7.59 13.52
N MET A 132 7.78 -8.16 13.18
CA MET A 132 7.24 -9.35 13.86
C MET A 132 8.13 -10.58 13.65
N ILE A 133 8.62 -10.83 12.44
CA ILE A 133 9.57 -11.90 12.15
C ILE A 133 10.81 -11.76 13.03
N MET A 134 11.39 -10.55 13.10
CA MET A 134 12.56 -10.29 13.91
C MET A 134 12.29 -10.43 15.41
N ALA A 135 11.14 -9.97 15.88
CA ALA A 135 10.72 -10.13 17.27
C ALA A 135 10.52 -11.60 17.64
N TYR A 136 9.95 -12.39 16.75
CA TYR A 136 9.77 -13.84 16.92
C TYR A 136 11.14 -14.53 17.12
N HIS A 137 12.11 -14.29 16.23
CA HIS A 137 13.44 -14.89 16.35
C HIS A 137 14.16 -14.42 17.60
N LYS A 138 14.07 -13.13 17.92
CA LYS A 138 14.65 -12.56 19.15
C LYS A 138 14.09 -13.21 20.40
N ALA A 139 12.77 -13.41 20.48
CA ALA A 139 12.12 -14.05 21.62
C ALA A 139 12.56 -15.51 21.82
N ARG A 140 13.00 -16.20 20.77
CA ARG A 140 13.52 -17.56 20.80
C ARG A 140 15.02 -17.64 21.04
N GLY A 141 15.70 -16.51 21.07
CA GLY A 141 17.17 -16.45 21.18
C GLY A 141 17.92 -16.68 19.87
N ASP A 142 17.22 -16.75 18.74
CA ASP A 142 17.79 -17.00 17.39
C ASP A 142 18.35 -15.71 16.77
N LEU A 143 19.30 -15.08 17.43
CA LEU A 143 19.81 -13.75 17.06
C LEU A 143 20.60 -13.72 15.74
N GLU A 144 21.05 -14.87 15.26
CA GLU A 144 21.78 -15.00 13.99
C GLU A 144 20.85 -15.03 12.76
N ARG A 145 19.53 -15.20 12.93
CA ARG A 145 18.57 -15.18 11.86
C ARG A 145 18.27 -13.74 11.45
N LYS A 146 19.03 -13.24 10.47
CA LYS A 146 18.96 -11.86 9.96
C LYS A 146 18.88 -11.78 8.44
N GLU A 147 18.74 -12.92 7.75
CA GLU A 147 18.66 -12.95 6.30
C GLU A 147 17.21 -13.08 5.86
N ILE A 148 16.74 -12.11 5.07
CA ILE A 148 15.45 -12.15 4.43
C ILE A 148 15.66 -12.47 2.95
N ILE A 149 15.03 -13.53 2.48
CA ILE A 149 15.04 -13.93 1.08
C ILE A 149 13.96 -13.12 0.34
N VAL A 150 14.30 -12.62 -0.84
CA VAL A 150 13.38 -11.82 -1.67
C VAL A 150 13.54 -12.25 -3.12
N PRO A 151 12.45 -12.59 -3.85
CA PRO A 151 12.53 -12.85 -5.29
C PRO A 151 12.93 -11.60 -6.08
N ASP A 152 13.66 -11.77 -7.18
CA ASP A 152 14.05 -10.69 -8.08
C ASP A 152 12.87 -9.97 -8.76
N ALA A 153 11.72 -10.63 -8.86
CA ALA A 153 10.47 -10.04 -9.32
C ALA A 153 9.72 -9.23 -8.24
N ALA A 154 10.23 -9.13 -7.01
CA ALA A 154 9.62 -8.33 -5.96
C ALA A 154 9.75 -6.83 -6.25
N HIS A 155 8.77 -6.06 -5.76
CA HIS A 155 8.91 -4.59 -5.80
C HIS A 155 9.96 -4.10 -4.78
N GLY A 156 10.49 -2.89 -5.03
CA GLY A 156 11.64 -2.37 -4.26
C GLY A 156 11.40 -2.15 -2.77
N THR A 157 10.16 -2.10 -2.30
CA THR A 157 9.86 -1.87 -0.88
C THR A 157 10.15 -3.12 -0.02
N ASN A 158 9.98 -4.33 -0.56
CA ASN A 158 10.30 -5.55 0.19
C ASN A 158 11.78 -5.58 0.66
N PRO A 159 12.78 -5.47 -0.22
CA PRO A 159 14.18 -5.44 0.21
C PRO A 159 14.50 -4.21 1.08
N ALA A 160 13.92 -3.04 0.76
CA ALA A 160 14.14 -1.83 1.55
C ALA A 160 13.65 -2.00 2.99
N THR A 161 12.49 -2.60 3.21
CA THR A 161 11.93 -2.87 4.52
C THR A 161 12.78 -3.87 5.31
N ALA A 162 13.26 -4.93 4.66
CA ALA A 162 14.17 -5.87 5.29
C ALA A 162 15.43 -5.16 5.84
N VAL A 163 16.04 -4.28 5.03
CA VAL A 163 17.21 -3.48 5.45
C VAL A 163 16.85 -2.52 6.60
N MET A 164 15.69 -1.87 6.57
CA MET A 164 15.22 -0.99 7.65
C MET A 164 15.10 -1.74 8.99
N CYS A 165 14.73 -3.01 8.96
CA CYS A 165 14.64 -3.87 10.14
C CYS A 165 15.99 -4.47 10.58
N GLY A 166 17.08 -4.07 9.93
CA GLY A 166 18.44 -4.56 10.25
C GLY A 166 18.76 -5.94 9.69
N CYS A 167 17.99 -6.40 8.70
CA CYS A 167 18.24 -7.65 8.00
C CYS A 167 19.17 -7.46 6.80
N THR A 168 19.81 -8.54 6.38
CA THR A 168 20.46 -8.65 5.08
C THR A 168 19.48 -9.25 4.08
N VAL A 169 19.53 -8.77 2.84
CA VAL A 169 18.68 -9.28 1.76
C VAL A 169 19.44 -10.34 0.96
N ARG A 170 18.78 -11.46 0.73
CA ARG A 170 19.23 -12.50 -0.19
C ARG A 170 18.27 -12.58 -1.35
N GLU A 171 18.67 -12.06 -2.50
CA GLU A 171 17.88 -12.16 -3.72
C GLU A 171 18.00 -13.56 -4.32
N ILE A 172 16.87 -14.06 -4.85
CA ILE A 172 16.78 -15.31 -5.61
C ILE A 172 16.08 -15.05 -6.94
N PRO A 173 16.46 -15.77 -8.01
CA PRO A 173 15.85 -15.58 -9.33
C PRO A 173 14.43 -16.15 -9.39
N THR A 174 13.65 -15.63 -10.33
CA THR A 174 12.46 -16.27 -10.87
C THR A 174 12.84 -17.14 -12.07
N ASN A 175 12.03 -18.16 -12.34
CA ASN A 175 12.21 -19.03 -13.49
C ASN A 175 11.61 -18.39 -14.76
N SER A 176 11.71 -19.07 -15.90
CA SER A 176 11.20 -18.59 -17.19
C SER A 176 9.68 -18.44 -17.27
N GLU A 177 8.95 -19.00 -16.31
CA GLU A 177 7.48 -18.89 -16.21
C GLU A 177 7.04 -17.84 -15.21
N GLY A 178 8.00 -17.19 -14.53
CA GLY A 178 7.74 -16.14 -13.56
C GLY A 178 7.48 -16.61 -12.13
N ASP A 179 7.57 -17.91 -11.86
CA ASP A 179 7.55 -18.45 -10.51
C ASP A 179 8.93 -18.34 -9.85
N ILE A 180 8.98 -18.47 -8.53
CA ILE A 180 10.25 -18.55 -7.79
C ILE A 180 11.05 -19.79 -8.23
N ASP A 181 12.34 -19.64 -8.46
CA ASP A 181 13.23 -20.77 -8.67
C ASP A 181 13.46 -21.48 -7.32
N VAL A 182 12.76 -22.60 -7.15
CA VAL A 182 12.79 -23.37 -5.88
C VAL A 182 14.15 -24.01 -5.63
N GLU A 183 14.91 -24.35 -6.68
CA GLU A 183 16.26 -24.89 -6.47
C GLU A 183 17.22 -23.80 -6.00
N ALA A 184 17.09 -22.59 -6.53
CA ALA A 184 17.81 -21.43 -6.01
C ALA A 184 17.41 -21.12 -4.55
N LEU A 185 16.11 -21.22 -4.22
CA LEU A 185 15.64 -21.09 -2.85
C LEU A 185 16.30 -22.11 -1.92
N LYS A 186 16.24 -23.40 -2.26
CA LYS A 186 16.87 -24.48 -1.46
C LYS A 186 18.36 -24.25 -1.22
N ALA A 187 19.06 -23.70 -2.22
CA ALA A 187 20.51 -23.47 -2.14
C ALA A 187 20.89 -22.35 -1.12
N VAL A 188 19.95 -21.44 -0.81
CA VAL A 188 20.22 -20.32 0.10
C VAL A 188 19.60 -20.48 1.48
N LEU A 189 18.66 -21.41 1.65
CA LEU A 189 18.05 -21.67 2.95
C LEU A 189 19.07 -22.19 3.97
N GLY A 190 18.99 -21.68 5.19
CA GLY A 190 19.93 -22.09 6.25
C GLY A 190 19.66 -21.47 7.61
N PRO A 191 20.57 -21.67 8.56
CA PRO A 191 20.38 -21.21 9.95
C PRO A 191 20.35 -19.70 10.11
N LYS A 192 20.77 -18.92 9.10
CA LYS A 192 20.70 -17.45 9.10
C LYS A 192 19.39 -16.93 8.49
N THR A 193 18.62 -17.79 7.86
CA THR A 193 17.35 -17.40 7.24
C THR A 193 16.33 -17.00 8.29
N ALA A 194 15.95 -15.72 8.33
CA ALA A 194 14.88 -15.21 9.16
C ALA A 194 13.51 -15.45 8.50
N GLY A 195 13.44 -15.30 7.19
CA GLY A 195 12.22 -15.56 6.43
C GLY A 195 12.36 -15.22 4.96
N ILE A 196 11.24 -15.34 4.26
CA ILE A 196 11.09 -14.91 2.88
C ILE A 196 9.99 -13.85 2.81
N MET A 197 10.17 -12.84 1.97
CA MET A 197 9.11 -11.91 1.58
C MET A 197 8.76 -12.18 0.12
N LEU A 198 7.51 -12.48 -0.15
CA LEU A 198 7.02 -12.63 -1.52
C LEU A 198 5.67 -11.96 -1.71
N THR A 199 5.43 -11.45 -2.90
CA THR A 199 4.16 -10.89 -3.30
C THR A 199 3.38 -11.94 -4.08
N ASN A 200 2.13 -12.22 -3.70
CA ASN A 200 1.32 -13.23 -4.36
C ASN A 200 -0.11 -12.71 -4.62
N PRO A 201 -0.55 -12.58 -5.89
CA PRO A 201 0.23 -12.70 -7.14
C PRO A 201 1.44 -11.77 -7.18
N SER A 202 2.48 -12.17 -7.92
CA SER A 202 3.72 -11.41 -8.01
C SER A 202 3.55 -10.07 -8.72
N THR A 203 4.54 -9.19 -8.65
CA THR A 203 4.54 -7.89 -9.34
C THR A 203 4.42 -8.02 -10.86
N ILE A 204 4.83 -9.14 -11.43
CA ILE A 204 4.67 -9.45 -12.86
C ILE A 204 3.34 -10.13 -13.20
N GLY A 205 2.45 -10.30 -12.22
CA GLY A 205 1.10 -10.83 -12.41
C GLY A 205 0.98 -12.35 -12.39
N VAL A 206 2.00 -13.07 -11.93
CA VAL A 206 1.99 -14.54 -11.83
C VAL A 206 1.60 -14.95 -10.41
N PHE A 207 0.59 -15.82 -10.29
CA PHE A 207 0.27 -16.48 -9.03
C PHE A 207 1.26 -17.62 -8.80
N GLU A 208 1.97 -17.60 -7.67
CA GLU A 208 2.96 -18.61 -7.33
C GLU A 208 2.33 -19.98 -7.13
N ARG A 209 2.57 -20.88 -8.07
CA ARG A 209 1.95 -22.22 -8.10
C ARG A 209 2.51 -23.16 -7.05
N ARG A 210 3.72 -22.89 -6.56
CA ARG A 210 4.42 -23.71 -5.58
C ARG A 210 4.46 -23.09 -4.19
N ILE A 211 3.54 -22.17 -3.88
CA ILE A 211 3.54 -21.41 -2.62
C ILE A 211 3.57 -22.31 -1.38
N VAL A 212 2.83 -23.43 -1.41
CA VAL A 212 2.81 -24.38 -0.28
C VAL A 212 4.18 -25.05 -0.09
N GLU A 213 4.84 -25.45 -1.18
CA GLU A 213 6.19 -26.04 -1.13
C GLU A 213 7.21 -25.02 -0.61
N ILE A 214 7.15 -23.79 -1.11
CA ILE A 214 8.02 -22.69 -0.68
C ILE A 214 7.85 -22.43 0.81
N ALA A 215 6.60 -22.31 1.28
CA ALA A 215 6.29 -22.11 2.69
C ALA A 215 6.88 -23.24 3.57
N ASN A 216 6.69 -24.50 3.18
CA ASN A 216 7.22 -25.65 3.91
C ASN A 216 8.75 -25.63 3.99
N LEU A 217 9.43 -25.38 2.88
CA LEU A 217 10.90 -25.30 2.83
C LEU A 217 11.44 -24.20 3.76
N VAL A 218 10.82 -23.03 3.76
CA VAL A 218 11.21 -21.92 4.62
C VAL A 218 10.96 -22.25 6.09
N HIS A 219 9.81 -22.84 6.42
CA HIS A 219 9.47 -23.26 7.79
C HIS A 219 10.40 -24.37 8.30
N GLU A 220 10.72 -25.36 7.47
CA GLU A 220 11.67 -26.44 7.82
C GLU A 220 13.07 -25.88 8.09
N ALA A 221 13.48 -24.84 7.36
CA ALA A 221 14.72 -24.11 7.64
C ALA A 221 14.64 -23.25 8.91
N GLY A 222 13.46 -23.12 9.54
CA GLY A 222 13.21 -22.34 10.74
C GLY A 222 12.92 -20.87 10.48
N GLY A 223 12.73 -20.47 9.22
CA GLY A 223 12.31 -19.13 8.81
C GLY A 223 10.80 -18.96 8.84
N LEU A 224 10.34 -17.75 8.56
CA LEU A 224 8.92 -17.41 8.44
C LEU A 224 8.62 -16.88 7.04
N LEU A 225 7.36 -16.98 6.62
CA LEU A 225 6.89 -16.45 5.35
C LEU A 225 6.09 -15.17 5.60
N TYR A 226 6.50 -14.09 4.92
CA TYR A 226 5.71 -12.87 4.77
C TYR A 226 5.06 -12.91 3.38
N ASP A 227 3.73 -12.92 3.36
CA ASP A 227 2.95 -12.83 2.13
C ASP A 227 2.48 -11.40 1.90
N ASP A 228 2.95 -10.79 0.81
CA ASP A 228 2.50 -9.48 0.37
C ASP A 228 1.25 -9.66 -0.51
N GLY A 229 0.11 -9.50 0.11
CA GLY A 229 -1.20 -9.61 -0.53
C GLY A 229 -1.64 -8.35 -1.28
N ALA A 230 -0.78 -7.40 -1.60
CA ALA A 230 -1.17 -6.16 -2.28
C ALA A 230 -1.90 -6.41 -3.61
N ASN A 231 -1.58 -7.50 -4.30
CA ASN A 231 -2.25 -7.90 -5.54
C ASN A 231 -3.43 -8.84 -5.33
N LEU A 232 -3.59 -9.44 -4.15
CA LEU A 232 -4.67 -10.38 -3.83
C LEU A 232 -6.06 -9.75 -3.97
N ASN A 233 -6.20 -8.45 -3.73
CA ASN A 233 -7.47 -7.75 -3.87
C ASN A 233 -7.96 -7.62 -5.33
N ALA A 234 -7.23 -8.14 -6.31
CA ALA A 234 -7.62 -8.17 -7.73
C ALA A 234 -8.26 -9.50 -8.14
N ILE A 235 -8.26 -10.50 -7.28
CA ILE A 235 -8.75 -11.86 -7.54
C ILE A 235 -9.77 -12.31 -6.50
#